data_ef78db4fe9ae5fef142b556730eec261
#
_entry.id   ef78db4fe9ae5fef142b556730eec261
#
_cell.length_a   1.000
_cell.length_b   1.000
_cell.length_c   1.000
_cell.angle_alpha   90.00
_cell.angle_beta   90.00
_cell.angle_gamma   90.00
#
_symmetry.space_group_name_H-M   'P 1'
#
loop_
_entity.id
_entity.type
_entity.pdbx_description
1 polymer ?
#
loop_
_entity_poly.entity_id
_entity_poly.type
_entity_poly.pdbx_seq_one_letter_code
_entity_poly.pdbx_strand_id
1 'polypeptide(L)'
;MKAERFASTQRRTIVSFVIIGFFSLLVFRLFQMQIIQHEIYDEKSANNSIKAIEQTPLRGVFMDRYGEVLVSNIPAYTLRITPADYDKKLNSVLESILEVEPGYINKVLYNNRIYSKFIPVKVKRGIDFKVVSWLEENSEHLPGVDYIVEMQRGYGAGIMASHMFGYTKEISPTQLQKEDGYYNPGDYVGANGIEKAYEKFLRGIKGYNYILVDSKRKEIGKFKEGTQDVNSIKGKDL
;
A
#
# COMPACT_ATOMS: atom_id res chain seq x y z
N MET A 1 52.42 -22.50 -48.21
CA MET A 1 50.95 -22.68 -48.12
C MET A 1 50.30 -21.30 -48.10
N LYS A 2 49.66 -20.90 -49.22
CA LYS A 2 48.95 -19.62 -49.29
C LYS A 2 47.63 -19.76 -48.55
N ALA A 3 47.44 -18.99 -47.47
CA ALA A 3 46.15 -18.90 -46.81
C ALA A 3 45.13 -18.33 -47.85
N GLU A 4 44.16 -19.12 -48.20
CA GLU A 4 43.03 -18.72 -49.03
C GLU A 4 42.30 -17.53 -48.33
N ARG A 5 42.23 -16.39 -49.02
CA ARG A 5 41.46 -15.25 -48.54
C ARG A 5 39.97 -15.62 -48.54
N PHE A 6 39.44 -15.92 -47.40
CA PHE A 6 38.11 -16.44 -47.18
C PHE A 6 36.94 -15.51 -47.54
N ALA A 7 37.17 -14.35 -48.12
CA ALA A 7 36.10 -13.54 -48.68
C ALA A 7 36.54 -12.80 -49.93
N SER A 8 35.83 -13.00 -51.06
CA SER A 8 35.94 -12.11 -52.21
C SER A 8 35.53 -10.69 -51.79
N THR A 9 36.20 -9.67 -52.34
CA THR A 9 35.94 -8.25 -52.04
C THR A 9 34.45 -7.94 -52.16
N GLN A 10 33.75 -8.54 -53.12
CA GLN A 10 32.31 -8.38 -53.32
C GLN A 10 31.47 -8.90 -52.12
N ARG A 11 31.81 -10.06 -51.54
CA ARG A 11 31.07 -10.61 -50.37
C ARG A 11 31.25 -9.71 -49.14
N ARG A 12 32.46 -9.20 -48.93
CA ARG A 12 32.75 -8.26 -47.85
C ARG A 12 31.95 -6.97 -48.00
N THR A 13 31.86 -6.42 -49.22
CA THR A 13 31.10 -5.21 -49.51
C THR A 13 29.61 -5.44 -49.27
N ILE A 14 29.04 -6.57 -49.71
CA ILE A 14 27.62 -6.91 -49.51
C ILE A 14 27.32 -7.03 -48.01
N VAL A 15 28.16 -7.77 -47.25
CA VAL A 15 27.98 -7.90 -45.80
C VAL A 15 28.06 -6.56 -45.09
N SER A 16 29.00 -5.68 -45.51
CA SER A 16 29.11 -4.31 -44.95
C SER A 16 27.85 -3.50 -45.20
N PHE A 17 27.26 -3.55 -46.38
CA PHE A 17 26.03 -2.84 -46.70
C PHE A 17 24.84 -3.39 -45.87
N VAL A 18 24.75 -4.71 -45.69
CA VAL A 18 23.71 -5.32 -44.82
C VAL A 18 23.85 -4.87 -43.38
N ILE A 19 25.09 -4.88 -42.84
CA ILE A 19 25.33 -4.40 -41.47
C ILE A 19 25.00 -2.92 -41.31
N ILE A 20 25.44 -2.07 -42.25
CA ILE A 20 25.16 -0.63 -42.22
C ILE A 20 23.65 -0.39 -42.32
N GLY A 21 22.94 -1.10 -43.23
CA GLY A 21 21.49 -1.00 -43.38
C GLY A 21 20.76 -1.39 -42.09
N PHE A 22 21.17 -2.50 -41.44
CA PHE A 22 20.59 -2.93 -40.17
C PHE A 22 20.86 -1.89 -39.06
N PHE A 23 22.09 -1.36 -39.00
CA PHE A 23 22.44 -0.34 -37.99
C PHE A 23 21.68 0.97 -38.23
N SER A 24 21.53 1.39 -39.47
CA SER A 24 20.72 2.55 -39.84
C SER A 24 19.24 2.39 -39.43
N LEU A 25 18.68 1.20 -39.57
CA LEU A 25 17.33 0.91 -39.14
C LEU A 25 17.19 1.00 -37.61
N LEU A 26 18.17 0.51 -36.86
CA LEU A 26 18.18 0.64 -35.39
C LEU A 26 18.30 2.11 -34.96
N VAL A 27 19.19 2.88 -35.58
CA VAL A 27 19.37 4.32 -35.31
C VAL A 27 18.07 5.08 -35.63
N PHE A 28 17.44 4.78 -36.75
CA PHE A 28 16.17 5.39 -37.14
C PHE A 28 15.08 5.04 -36.10
N ARG A 29 15.02 3.80 -35.63
CA ARG A 29 14.07 3.37 -34.61
C ARG A 29 14.31 4.07 -33.27
N LEU A 30 15.57 4.20 -32.86
CA LEU A 30 15.94 4.96 -31.67
C LEU A 30 15.55 6.45 -31.79
N PHE A 31 15.84 7.07 -32.95
CA PHE A 31 15.42 8.45 -33.22
C PHE A 31 13.89 8.60 -33.11
N GLN A 32 13.13 7.67 -33.69
CA GLN A 32 11.67 7.67 -33.60
C GLN A 32 11.19 7.58 -32.16
N MET A 33 11.78 6.69 -31.34
CA MET A 33 11.40 6.51 -29.93
C MET A 33 11.81 7.71 -29.07
N GLN A 34 13.01 8.25 -29.27
CA GLN A 34 13.58 9.29 -28.41
C GLN A 34 13.13 10.72 -28.78
N ILE A 35 12.79 10.97 -30.03
CA ILE A 35 12.44 12.32 -30.50
C ILE A 35 10.93 12.42 -30.78
N ILE A 36 10.39 11.50 -31.60
CA ILE A 36 9.00 11.62 -32.04
C ILE A 36 8.02 11.10 -30.97
N GLN A 37 8.40 10.05 -30.26
CA GLN A 37 7.54 9.40 -29.25
C GLN A 37 7.99 9.72 -27.81
N HIS A 38 8.84 10.76 -27.63
CA HIS A 38 9.38 11.13 -26.32
C HIS A 38 8.28 11.34 -25.27
N GLU A 39 7.28 12.16 -25.59
CA GLU A 39 6.17 12.44 -24.68
C GLU A 39 5.44 11.18 -24.21
N ILE A 40 5.20 10.21 -25.11
CA ILE A 40 4.51 8.95 -24.78
C ILE A 40 5.35 8.08 -23.83
N TYR A 41 6.67 8.04 -24.05
CA TYR A 41 7.55 7.25 -23.19
C TYR A 41 7.85 7.95 -21.87
N ASP A 42 7.91 9.27 -21.84
CA ASP A 42 8.02 10.05 -20.60
C ASP A 42 6.77 9.89 -19.74
N GLU A 43 5.58 9.99 -20.33
CA GLU A 43 4.32 9.76 -19.62
C GLU A 43 4.23 8.33 -19.05
N LYS A 44 4.62 7.33 -19.83
CA LYS A 44 4.67 5.93 -19.35
C LYS A 44 5.70 5.73 -18.22
N SER A 45 6.86 6.37 -18.34
CA SER A 45 7.88 6.32 -17.30
C SER A 45 7.42 7.01 -16.02
N ALA A 46 6.82 8.19 -16.15
CA ALA A 46 6.25 8.93 -15.04
C ALA A 46 5.14 8.11 -14.33
N ASN A 47 4.20 7.55 -15.11
CA ASN A 47 3.12 6.73 -14.56
C ASN A 47 3.60 5.46 -13.86
N ASN A 48 4.70 4.86 -14.30
CA ASN A 48 5.31 3.71 -13.62
C ASN A 48 6.11 4.09 -12.36
N SER A 49 6.56 5.33 -12.28
CA SER A 49 7.36 5.85 -11.17
C SER A 49 6.53 6.55 -10.11
N ILE A 50 5.25 6.83 -10.38
CA ILE A 50 4.35 7.50 -9.44
C ILE A 50 3.46 6.46 -8.77
N LYS A 51 3.41 6.50 -7.43
CA LYS A 51 2.51 5.68 -6.62
C LYS A 51 1.60 6.59 -5.81
N ALA A 52 0.29 6.41 -5.98
CA ALA A 52 -0.69 7.04 -5.09
C ALA A 52 -0.74 6.26 -3.77
N ILE A 53 -0.47 6.93 -2.66
CA ILE A 53 -0.68 6.43 -1.30
C ILE A 53 -1.97 7.03 -0.80
N GLU A 54 -2.93 6.18 -0.49
CA GLU A 54 -4.21 6.60 0.06
C GLU A 54 -4.05 7.13 1.48
N GLN A 55 -4.66 8.31 1.73
CA GLN A 55 -4.81 8.88 3.07
C GLN A 55 -6.20 8.58 3.59
N THR A 56 -6.27 7.71 4.60
CA THR A 56 -7.54 7.41 5.28
C THR A 56 -8.01 8.64 6.07
N PRO A 57 -9.23 9.13 5.85
CA PRO A 57 -9.79 10.25 6.58
C PRO A 57 -10.07 9.90 8.04
N LEU A 58 -10.02 10.88 8.91
CA LEU A 58 -10.53 10.74 10.27
C LEU A 58 -12.05 10.53 10.20
N ARG A 59 -12.53 9.48 10.86
CA ARG A 59 -13.96 9.21 10.97
C ARG A 59 -14.63 10.23 11.88
N GLY A 60 -15.85 10.66 11.57
CA GLY A 60 -16.64 11.56 12.42
C GLY A 60 -16.80 11.01 13.84
N VAL A 61 -16.86 11.86 14.85
CA VAL A 61 -17.07 11.50 16.26
C VAL A 61 -18.55 11.57 16.62
N PHE A 62 -18.94 10.87 17.71
CA PHE A 62 -20.27 11.03 18.27
C PHE A 62 -20.21 11.92 19.49
N MET A 63 -21.15 12.84 19.57
CA MET A 63 -21.29 13.76 20.68
C MET A 63 -22.71 13.65 21.25
N ASP A 64 -22.85 13.98 22.51
CA ASP A 64 -24.15 14.18 23.10
C ASP A 64 -24.69 15.60 22.81
N ARG A 65 -25.90 15.88 23.26
CA ARG A 65 -26.52 17.21 23.11
C ARG A 65 -25.79 18.36 23.84
N TYR A 66 -24.86 18.04 24.72
CA TYR A 66 -24.02 18.99 25.45
C TYR A 66 -22.65 19.19 24.83
N GLY A 67 -22.32 18.42 23.78
CA GLY A 67 -21.02 18.43 23.10
C GLY A 67 -19.98 17.50 23.74
N GLU A 68 -20.39 16.66 24.69
CA GLU A 68 -19.49 15.66 25.25
C GLU A 68 -19.23 14.52 24.24
N VAL A 69 -17.97 14.17 24.04
CA VAL A 69 -17.58 13.15 23.06
C VAL A 69 -17.87 11.75 23.63
N LEU A 70 -18.79 11.05 22.99
CA LEU A 70 -19.20 9.69 23.35
C LEU A 70 -18.34 8.64 22.65
N VAL A 71 -18.06 8.82 21.35
CA VAL A 71 -17.22 7.92 20.56
C VAL A 71 -16.21 8.76 19.79
N SER A 72 -14.93 8.47 20.00
CA SER A 72 -13.80 9.21 19.40
C SER A 72 -12.95 8.33 18.51
N ASN A 73 -11.94 8.92 17.91
CA ASN A 73 -10.85 8.20 17.23
C ASN A 73 -9.61 8.25 18.13
N ILE A 74 -9.11 7.09 18.50
CA ILE A 74 -7.88 6.95 19.28
C ILE A 74 -6.78 6.34 18.43
N PRO A 75 -5.55 6.86 18.49
CA PRO A 75 -4.43 6.24 17.78
C PRO A 75 -4.11 4.88 18.40
N ALA A 76 -3.88 3.90 17.56
CA ALA A 76 -3.48 2.55 17.97
C ALA A 76 -2.44 2.00 17.01
N TYR A 77 -1.48 1.25 17.54
CA TYR A 77 -0.43 0.64 16.74
C TYR A 77 -0.93 -0.66 16.12
N THR A 78 -0.60 -0.87 14.85
CA THR A 78 -0.95 -2.07 14.09
C THR A 78 0.31 -2.70 13.53
N LEU A 79 0.59 -3.94 13.91
CA LEU A 79 1.70 -4.72 13.36
C LEU A 79 1.39 -5.12 11.92
N ARG A 80 2.37 -4.94 11.03
CA ARG A 80 2.33 -5.41 9.65
C ARG A 80 3.50 -6.33 9.35
N ILE A 81 3.27 -7.26 8.45
CA ILE A 81 4.31 -8.15 7.92
C ILE A 81 4.29 -8.10 6.39
N THR A 82 5.46 -7.86 5.79
CA THR A 82 5.67 -7.97 4.34
C THR A 82 6.11 -9.40 4.02
N PRO A 83 5.25 -10.24 3.44
CA PRO A 83 5.54 -11.68 3.30
C PRO A 83 6.78 -12.00 2.45
N ALA A 84 7.18 -11.07 1.55
CA ALA A 84 8.34 -11.25 0.68
C ALA A 84 9.67 -11.22 1.43
N ASP A 85 9.74 -10.41 2.48
CA ASP A 85 10.97 -10.16 3.24
C ASP A 85 10.99 -10.89 4.59
N TYR A 86 9.84 -11.46 4.98
CA TYR A 86 9.62 -12.04 6.30
C TYR A 86 10.17 -13.46 6.44
N ASP A 87 10.96 -13.72 7.51
CA ASP A 87 11.40 -15.08 7.87
C ASP A 87 10.40 -15.73 8.84
N LYS A 88 9.79 -16.84 8.41
CA LYS A 88 8.82 -17.60 9.22
C LYS A 88 9.40 -18.18 10.52
N LYS A 89 10.72 -18.25 10.66
CA LYS A 89 11.36 -18.67 11.91
C LYS A 89 11.07 -17.72 13.06
N LEU A 90 10.73 -16.47 12.75
CA LEU A 90 10.39 -15.44 13.72
C LEU A 90 8.98 -15.60 14.31
N ASN A 91 8.14 -16.49 13.76
CA ASN A 91 6.76 -16.64 14.20
C ASN A 91 6.64 -16.91 15.70
N SER A 92 7.42 -17.84 16.25
CA SER A 92 7.32 -18.21 17.66
C SER A 92 7.65 -17.06 18.60
N VAL A 93 8.63 -16.24 18.23
CA VAL A 93 9.04 -15.07 19.01
C VAL A 93 7.96 -13.99 18.93
N LEU A 94 7.51 -13.66 17.72
CA LEU A 94 6.48 -12.64 17.52
C LEU A 94 5.14 -13.04 18.13
N GLU A 95 4.71 -14.30 17.99
CA GLU A 95 3.47 -14.80 18.56
C GLU A 95 3.49 -14.74 20.10
N SER A 96 4.65 -15.05 20.71
CA SER A 96 4.83 -14.93 22.17
C SER A 96 4.73 -13.47 22.64
N ILE A 97 5.37 -12.53 21.95
CA ILE A 97 5.39 -11.10 22.33
C ILE A 97 4.02 -10.46 22.07
N LEU A 98 3.35 -10.88 21.01
CA LEU A 98 2.01 -10.42 20.68
C LEU A 98 0.92 -11.05 21.56
N GLU A 99 1.28 -12.03 22.41
CA GLU A 99 0.31 -12.79 23.23
C GLU A 99 -0.82 -13.37 22.39
N VAL A 100 -0.47 -14.05 21.28
CA VAL A 100 -1.42 -14.72 20.38
C VAL A 100 -1.16 -16.23 20.34
N GLU A 101 -2.15 -16.99 19.90
CA GLU A 101 -2.02 -18.43 19.77
C GLU A 101 -0.93 -18.84 18.76
N PRO A 102 -0.17 -19.92 19.01
CA PRO A 102 0.79 -20.46 18.07
C PRO A 102 0.13 -20.77 16.71
N GLY A 103 0.77 -20.30 15.62
CA GLY A 103 0.24 -20.44 14.26
C GLY A 103 -0.69 -19.31 13.81
N TYR A 104 -0.97 -18.33 14.68
CA TYR A 104 -1.81 -17.18 14.34
C TYR A 104 -1.25 -16.40 13.13
N ILE A 105 0.04 -16.06 13.14
CA ILE A 105 0.68 -15.31 12.06
C ILE A 105 0.58 -16.08 10.74
N ASN A 106 0.87 -17.39 10.76
CA ASN A 106 0.73 -18.21 9.57
C ASN A 106 -0.69 -18.21 9.01
N LYS A 107 -1.71 -18.28 9.88
CA LYS A 107 -3.12 -18.25 9.49
C LYS A 107 -3.49 -16.92 8.83
N VAL A 108 -3.02 -15.79 9.39
CA VAL A 108 -3.27 -14.46 8.83
C VAL A 108 -2.60 -14.30 7.48
N LEU A 109 -1.32 -14.67 7.36
CA LEU A 109 -0.59 -14.60 6.10
C LEU A 109 -1.18 -15.53 5.02
N TYR A 110 -1.65 -16.73 5.41
CA TYR A 110 -2.31 -17.67 4.51
C TYR A 110 -3.63 -17.12 3.97
N ASN A 111 -4.45 -16.50 4.81
CA ASN A 111 -5.71 -15.89 4.40
C ASN A 111 -5.51 -14.73 3.42
N ASN A 112 -4.39 -14.01 3.55
CA ASN A 112 -4.04 -12.88 2.70
C ASN A 112 -3.14 -13.25 1.49
N ARG A 113 -2.89 -14.54 1.24
CA ARG A 113 -2.02 -15.03 0.14
C ARG A 113 -2.48 -14.67 -1.28
N ILE A 114 -3.75 -14.28 -1.45
CA ILE A 114 -4.34 -13.86 -2.72
C ILE A 114 -3.74 -12.53 -3.18
N TYR A 115 -3.29 -11.72 -2.24
CA TYR A 115 -2.63 -10.46 -2.52
C TYR A 115 -1.15 -10.65 -2.83
N SER A 116 -0.54 -9.63 -3.45
CA SER A 116 0.89 -9.67 -3.73
C SER A 116 1.70 -9.81 -2.44
N LYS A 117 2.69 -10.72 -2.43
CA LYS A 117 3.60 -10.93 -1.29
C LYS A 117 4.45 -9.70 -0.92
N PHE A 118 4.51 -8.70 -1.79
CA PHE A 118 5.21 -7.43 -1.55
C PHE A 118 4.33 -6.37 -0.87
N ILE A 119 3.05 -6.67 -0.64
CA ILE A 119 2.13 -5.78 0.07
C ILE A 119 2.16 -6.17 1.55
N PRO A 120 2.40 -5.21 2.48
CA PRO A 120 2.34 -5.48 3.90
C PRO A 120 0.94 -5.94 4.33
N VAL A 121 0.88 -7.02 5.09
CA VAL A 121 -0.34 -7.60 5.65
C VAL A 121 -0.47 -7.15 7.10
N LYS A 122 -1.61 -6.59 7.48
CA LYS A 122 -1.93 -6.24 8.87
C LYS A 122 -2.15 -7.52 9.67
N VAL A 123 -1.36 -7.73 10.72
CA VAL A 123 -1.38 -8.96 11.52
C VAL A 123 -2.17 -8.79 12.80
N LYS A 124 -1.82 -7.80 13.61
CA LYS A 124 -2.51 -7.52 14.88
C LYS A 124 -2.64 -6.02 15.09
N ARG A 125 -3.83 -5.58 15.42
CA ARG A 125 -4.14 -4.18 15.76
C ARG A 125 -4.17 -3.99 17.26
N GLY A 126 -3.98 -2.74 17.70
CA GLY A 126 -4.01 -2.38 19.10
C GLY A 126 -2.88 -3.06 19.89
N ILE A 127 -1.69 -3.12 19.32
CA ILE A 127 -0.52 -3.61 20.06
C ILE A 127 -0.07 -2.56 21.05
N ASP A 128 0.37 -3.00 22.22
CA ASP A 128 0.85 -2.14 23.27
C ASP A 128 2.14 -1.43 22.90
N PHE A 129 2.36 -0.25 23.45
CA PHE A 129 3.60 0.51 23.28
C PHE A 129 4.85 -0.29 23.66
N LYS A 130 4.74 -1.18 24.64
CA LYS A 130 5.82 -2.10 25.03
C LYS A 130 6.25 -3.00 23.87
N VAL A 131 5.29 -3.52 23.09
CA VAL A 131 5.56 -4.34 21.90
C VAL A 131 6.23 -3.48 20.83
N VAL A 132 5.76 -2.25 20.62
CA VAL A 132 6.36 -1.31 19.66
C VAL A 132 7.81 -1.02 20.02
N SER A 133 8.11 -0.72 21.29
CA SER A 133 9.48 -0.48 21.75
C SER A 133 10.38 -1.69 21.48
N TRP A 134 9.89 -2.88 21.77
CA TRP A 134 10.63 -4.11 21.49
C TRP A 134 10.89 -4.32 20.00
N LEU A 135 9.90 -4.02 19.14
CA LEU A 135 10.06 -4.11 17.69
C LEU A 135 11.14 -3.14 17.17
N GLU A 136 11.16 -1.91 17.67
CA GLU A 136 12.18 -0.92 17.31
C GLU A 136 13.59 -1.35 17.75
N GLU A 137 13.73 -1.83 18.98
CA GLU A 137 15.02 -2.32 19.51
C GLU A 137 15.56 -3.51 18.72
N ASN A 138 14.69 -4.35 18.14
CA ASN A 138 15.07 -5.54 17.42
C ASN A 138 14.86 -5.41 15.90
N SER A 139 14.62 -4.20 15.37
CA SER A 139 14.26 -3.97 13.97
C SER A 139 15.26 -4.56 12.96
N GLU A 140 16.57 -4.56 13.28
CA GLU A 140 17.60 -5.17 12.43
C GLU A 140 17.46 -6.69 12.29
N HIS A 141 16.85 -7.35 13.28
CA HIS A 141 16.65 -8.81 13.32
C HIS A 141 15.25 -9.24 12.86
N LEU A 142 14.40 -8.28 12.50
CA LEU A 142 12.99 -8.49 12.14
C LEU A 142 12.71 -8.07 10.67
N PRO A 143 13.36 -8.69 9.68
CA PRO A 143 13.13 -8.32 8.28
C PRO A 143 11.67 -8.50 7.90
N GLY A 144 11.09 -7.50 7.22
CA GLY A 144 9.71 -7.53 6.75
C GLY A 144 8.65 -7.33 7.84
N VAL A 145 9.04 -7.00 9.07
CA VAL A 145 8.13 -6.66 10.17
C VAL A 145 8.18 -5.17 10.41
N ASP A 146 7.04 -4.50 10.39
CA ASP A 146 6.91 -3.09 10.72
C ASP A 146 5.59 -2.83 11.47
N TYR A 147 5.37 -1.60 11.90
CA TYR A 147 4.11 -1.17 12.47
C TYR A 147 3.67 0.19 11.90
N ILE A 148 2.37 0.43 11.98
CA ILE A 148 1.78 1.71 11.63
C ILE A 148 0.87 2.19 12.75
N VAL A 149 0.66 3.51 12.79
CA VAL A 149 -0.36 4.12 13.65
C VAL A 149 -1.64 4.26 12.84
N GLU A 150 -2.70 3.62 13.30
CA GLU A 150 -4.03 3.73 12.70
C GLU A 150 -5.03 4.25 13.74
N MET A 151 -6.03 5.00 13.25
CA MET A 151 -7.11 5.45 14.13
C MET A 151 -8.12 4.32 14.36
N GLN A 152 -8.40 4.01 15.59
CA GLN A 152 -9.42 3.05 16.02
C GLN A 152 -10.55 3.78 16.75
N ARG A 153 -11.73 3.14 16.83
CA ARG A 153 -12.85 3.67 17.59
C ARG A 153 -12.61 3.50 19.09
N GLY A 154 -12.64 4.63 19.79
CA GLY A 154 -12.61 4.67 21.24
C GLY A 154 -13.99 5.01 21.78
N TYR A 155 -14.47 4.19 22.72
CA TYR A 155 -15.75 4.41 23.40
C TYR A 155 -15.47 4.95 24.79
N GLY A 156 -16.15 6.03 25.16
CA GLY A 156 -15.98 6.68 26.47
C GLY A 156 -16.25 5.72 27.62
N ALA A 157 -15.49 5.83 28.70
CA ALA A 157 -15.69 5.03 29.91
C ALA A 157 -17.10 5.31 30.50
N GLY A 158 -17.85 4.23 30.76
CA GLY A 158 -19.19 4.33 31.34
C GLY A 158 -20.35 4.38 30.34
N ILE A 159 -20.10 4.35 29.04
CA ILE A 159 -21.15 4.30 28.02
C ILE A 159 -21.69 2.88 27.90
N MET A 160 -22.89 2.62 28.40
CA MET A 160 -23.55 1.31 28.34
C MET A 160 -24.43 1.09 27.09
N ALA A 161 -24.24 1.91 26.03
CA ALA A 161 -25.10 1.88 24.84
C ALA A 161 -24.38 1.33 23.60
N SER A 162 -23.46 0.38 23.75
CA SER A 162 -22.65 -0.18 22.65
C SER A 162 -23.49 -0.77 21.51
N HIS A 163 -24.65 -1.32 21.81
CA HIS A 163 -25.59 -1.84 20.81
C HIS A 163 -26.23 -0.73 19.95
N MET A 164 -26.40 0.47 20.50
CA MET A 164 -26.94 1.63 19.78
C MET A 164 -25.87 2.26 18.88
N PHE A 165 -24.68 2.51 19.43
CA PHE A 165 -23.58 3.09 18.64
C PHE A 165 -23.09 2.12 17.58
N GLY A 166 -23.04 0.85 17.90
CA GLY A 166 -22.46 -0.17 17.05
C GLY A 166 -20.93 -0.19 17.13
N TYR A 167 -20.31 -0.82 16.15
CA TYR A 167 -18.86 -0.93 16.04
C TYR A 167 -18.42 -0.93 14.57
N THR A 168 -17.15 -0.68 14.32
CA THR A 168 -16.56 -0.81 13.00
C THR A 168 -15.87 -2.16 12.87
N LYS A 169 -15.92 -2.75 11.69
CA LYS A 169 -15.21 -3.98 11.33
C LYS A 169 -14.54 -3.83 9.99
N GLU A 170 -13.56 -4.66 9.71
CA GLU A 170 -12.97 -4.75 8.37
C GLU A 170 -14.03 -5.17 7.35
N ILE A 171 -14.01 -4.52 6.19
CA ILE A 171 -14.97 -4.81 5.11
C ILE A 171 -14.77 -6.23 4.59
N SER A 172 -15.86 -6.97 4.46
CA SER A 172 -15.81 -8.32 3.90
C SER A 172 -15.71 -8.29 2.38
N PRO A 173 -15.13 -9.34 1.74
CA PRO A 173 -15.06 -9.41 0.27
C PRO A 173 -16.43 -9.28 -0.42
N THR A 174 -17.48 -9.80 0.21
CA THR A 174 -18.85 -9.73 -0.30
C THR A 174 -19.46 -8.32 -0.20
N GLN A 175 -19.07 -7.55 0.82
CA GLN A 175 -19.47 -6.15 0.94
C GLN A 175 -18.69 -5.28 -0.03
N LEU A 176 -17.39 -5.54 -0.19
CA LEU A 176 -16.51 -4.80 -1.11
C LEU A 176 -17.03 -4.84 -2.56
N GLN A 177 -17.58 -5.98 -3.00
CA GLN A 177 -18.17 -6.12 -4.34
C GLN A 177 -19.46 -5.32 -4.56
N LYS A 178 -20.14 -4.92 -3.48
CA LYS A 178 -21.40 -4.18 -3.53
C LYS A 178 -21.23 -2.67 -3.40
N GLU A 179 -20.06 -2.24 -2.99
CA GLU A 179 -19.77 -0.82 -2.78
C GLU A 179 -19.15 -0.19 -4.03
N ASP A 180 -19.42 1.08 -4.25
CA ASP A 180 -19.06 1.86 -5.45
C ASP A 180 -17.55 2.22 -5.54
N GLY A 181 -16.65 1.31 -5.17
CA GLY A 181 -15.21 1.51 -5.32
C GLY A 181 -14.56 2.47 -4.31
N TYR A 182 -15.31 2.91 -3.28
CA TYR A 182 -14.74 3.75 -2.20
C TYR A 182 -13.81 2.96 -1.27
N TYR A 183 -14.14 1.71 -0.99
CA TYR A 183 -13.40 0.88 -0.04
C TYR A 183 -12.35 0.01 -0.73
N ASN A 184 -11.23 -0.14 -0.04
CA ASN A 184 -10.20 -1.11 -0.37
C ASN A 184 -10.19 -2.28 0.63
N PRO A 185 -9.63 -3.43 0.27
CA PRO A 185 -9.38 -4.51 1.22
C PRO A 185 -8.59 -4.00 2.44
N GLY A 186 -9.08 -4.31 3.64
CA GLY A 186 -8.47 -3.84 4.89
C GLY A 186 -9.05 -2.53 5.44
N ASP A 187 -10.00 -1.89 4.72
CA ASP A 187 -10.72 -0.72 5.23
C ASP A 187 -11.78 -1.12 6.26
N TYR A 188 -12.18 -0.14 7.07
CA TYR A 188 -13.19 -0.32 8.11
C TYR A 188 -14.52 0.30 7.74
N VAL A 189 -15.58 -0.44 8.01
CA VAL A 189 -16.97 -0.05 7.77
C VAL A 189 -17.81 -0.27 9.02
N GLY A 190 -18.82 0.56 9.23
CA GLY A 190 -19.79 0.36 10.33
C GLY A 190 -20.52 -0.98 10.18
N ALA A 191 -20.46 -1.81 11.24
CA ALA A 191 -21.04 -3.14 11.22
C ALA A 191 -22.52 -3.12 11.57
N ASN A 192 -22.92 -2.31 12.55
CA ASN A 192 -24.29 -2.20 13.05
C ASN A 192 -24.50 -0.82 13.71
N GLY A 193 -25.71 -0.58 14.25
CA GLY A 193 -26.08 0.61 14.98
C GLY A 193 -25.93 1.91 14.16
N ILE A 194 -25.66 2.99 14.86
CA ILE A 194 -25.43 4.34 14.28
C ILE A 194 -24.22 4.32 13.31
N GLU A 195 -23.17 3.59 13.67
CA GLU A 195 -21.98 3.44 12.81
C GLU A 195 -22.34 2.98 11.40
N LYS A 196 -23.26 2.03 11.27
CA LYS A 196 -23.72 1.53 9.97
C LYS A 196 -24.74 2.45 9.32
N ALA A 197 -25.67 2.97 10.09
CA ALA A 197 -26.76 3.82 9.56
C ALA A 197 -26.22 5.13 8.96
N TYR A 198 -25.21 5.70 9.58
CA TYR A 198 -24.59 6.97 9.17
C TYR A 198 -23.21 6.80 8.51
N GLU A 199 -22.88 5.60 8.03
CA GLU A 199 -21.58 5.28 7.42
C GLU A 199 -21.12 6.34 6.39
N LYS A 200 -21.99 6.73 5.46
CA LYS A 200 -21.68 7.69 4.39
C LYS A 200 -21.29 9.09 4.91
N PHE A 201 -21.79 9.47 6.07
CA PHE A 201 -21.46 10.76 6.71
C PHE A 201 -20.19 10.64 7.55
N LEU A 202 -20.05 9.53 8.25
CA LEU A 202 -18.95 9.28 9.19
C LEU A 202 -17.62 8.97 8.52
N ARG A 203 -17.60 8.29 7.37
CA ARG A 203 -16.40 7.77 6.74
C ARG A 203 -15.46 8.84 6.16
N GLY A 204 -15.97 10.06 5.89
CA GLY A 204 -15.21 11.14 5.26
C GLY A 204 -14.92 10.90 3.78
N ILE A 205 -13.93 11.59 3.25
CA ILE A 205 -13.46 11.47 1.85
C ILE A 205 -11.97 11.18 1.89
N LYS A 206 -11.54 10.11 1.22
CA LYS A 206 -10.14 9.71 1.13
C LYS A 206 -9.30 10.74 0.38
N GLY A 207 -8.08 10.93 0.85
CA GLY A 207 -7.07 11.71 0.17
C GLY A 207 -6.04 10.80 -0.51
N TYR A 208 -5.14 11.41 -1.29
CA TYR A 208 -4.07 10.69 -2.00
C TYR A 208 -2.79 11.52 -1.97
N ASN A 209 -1.71 10.91 -1.52
CA ASN A 209 -0.36 11.44 -1.66
C ASN A 209 0.34 10.73 -2.82
N TYR A 210 0.90 11.51 -3.72
CA TYR A 210 1.65 10.98 -4.85
C TYR A 210 3.14 10.97 -4.54
N ILE A 211 3.71 9.78 -4.48
CA ILE A 211 5.14 9.58 -4.24
C ILE A 211 5.85 9.03 -5.47
N LEU A 212 7.13 9.36 -5.60
CA LEU A 212 8.02 8.75 -6.59
C LEU A 212 8.61 7.46 -6.02
N VAL A 213 8.55 6.40 -6.81
CA VAL A 213 9.12 5.10 -6.46
C VAL A 213 10.13 4.64 -7.52
N ASP A 214 11.16 3.91 -7.08
CA ASP A 214 12.13 3.28 -7.97
C ASP A 214 11.58 1.98 -8.61
N SER A 215 12.41 1.33 -9.43
CA SER A 215 12.11 0.03 -10.06
C SER A 215 11.82 -1.09 -9.05
N LYS A 216 12.25 -0.95 -7.80
CA LYS A 216 11.97 -1.87 -6.68
C LYS A 216 10.79 -1.43 -5.84
N ARG A 217 10.05 -0.39 -6.27
CA ARG A 217 8.92 0.23 -5.56
C ARG A 217 9.28 0.88 -4.21
N LYS A 218 10.56 1.20 -4.00
CA LYS A 218 11.02 1.95 -2.84
C LYS A 218 10.76 3.44 -3.07
N GLU A 219 10.28 4.13 -2.05
CA GLU A 219 10.04 5.57 -2.08
C GLU A 219 11.35 6.33 -2.25
N ILE A 220 11.38 7.23 -3.25
CA ILE A 220 12.50 8.12 -3.53
C ILE A 220 12.19 9.54 -3.03
N GLY A 221 10.92 9.94 -3.08
CA GLY A 221 10.48 11.26 -2.66
C GLY A 221 9.04 11.58 -3.05
N LYS A 222 8.62 12.81 -2.80
CA LYS A 222 7.27 13.29 -3.16
C LYS A 222 7.22 13.66 -4.65
N PHE A 223 6.12 13.30 -5.30
CA PHE A 223 5.90 13.73 -6.68
C PHE A 223 5.55 15.22 -6.72
N LYS A 224 6.23 15.99 -7.59
CA LYS A 224 6.05 17.44 -7.75
C LYS A 224 5.95 18.19 -6.40
N GLU A 225 6.80 17.84 -5.44
CA GLU A 225 6.84 18.45 -4.11
C GLU A 225 5.50 18.40 -3.35
N GLY A 226 4.61 17.47 -3.71
CA GLY A 226 3.28 17.31 -3.09
C GLY A 226 2.21 18.27 -3.61
N THR A 227 2.45 19.03 -4.67
CA THR A 227 1.47 19.99 -5.22
C THR A 227 0.23 19.32 -5.82
N GLN A 228 0.28 18.01 -6.07
CA GLN A 228 -0.85 17.22 -6.57
C GLN A 228 -1.51 16.37 -5.48
N ASP A 229 -1.01 16.46 -4.24
CA ASP A 229 -1.62 15.73 -3.12
C ASP A 229 -3.05 16.20 -2.88
N VAL A 230 -3.95 15.27 -2.68
CA VAL A 230 -5.34 15.52 -2.33
C VAL A 230 -5.52 15.19 -0.86
N ASN A 231 -5.75 16.21 -0.04
CA ASN A 231 -5.95 15.98 1.39
C ASN A 231 -7.25 15.21 1.66
N SER A 232 -7.19 14.30 2.63
CA SER A 232 -8.40 13.63 3.11
C SER A 232 -9.31 14.61 3.86
N ILE A 233 -10.62 14.43 3.72
CA ILE A 233 -11.63 15.25 4.41
C ILE A 233 -12.26 14.40 5.52
N LYS A 234 -12.14 14.88 6.77
CA LYS A 234 -12.76 14.24 7.95
C LYS A 234 -14.24 13.98 7.72
N GLY A 235 -14.75 12.88 8.23
CA GLY A 235 -16.19 12.60 8.30
C GLY A 235 -16.92 13.60 9.19
N LYS A 236 -18.24 13.72 8.98
CA LYS A 236 -19.10 14.60 9.76
C LYS A 236 -19.30 14.01 11.15
N ASP A 237 -19.22 14.87 12.15
CA ASP A 237 -19.57 14.53 13.53
C ASP A 237 -21.10 14.45 13.69
N LEU A 238 -21.56 13.59 14.58
CA LEU A 238 -22.99 13.34 14.86
C LEU A 238 -23.31 13.65 16.32
#